data_56f82d6ab72953cbe48a58db46a53c24
#
_entry.id   56f82d6ab72953cbe48a58db46a53c24
#
_cell.length_a   1.000
_cell.length_b   1.000
_cell.length_c   1.000
_cell.angle_alpha   90.00
_cell.angle_beta   90.00
_cell.angle_gamma   90.00
#
_symmetry.space_group_name_H-M   'P 1'
#
loop_
_entity.id
_entity.type
_entity.pdbx_description
1 polymer ?
#
loop_
_entity_poly.entity_id
_entity_poly.type
_entity_poly.pdbx_seq_one_letter_code
_entity_poly.pdbx_strand_id
1 'polypeptide(L)'
;IFQYATAKIGAILVNVNPAYRTHELEYVVAQSGMRALLSATSYKTSQYRAMVETVAPKIASLEWVAFFDDESYDAILAAAAEVSEEQLRERSAGLSAADAINIQYTSGTTGFPKGATLSHRNILNNGFFVGEMLHYTQADRVCIPVPFYHCFGMVMGNLACTSHGSTMVIPAPTFEPAATMEAVAQERCTSLYGVPTMFIAELS
;
A
#
# COMPACT_ATOMS: atom_id res chain seq x y z
N ILE A 1 6.84 -2.64 -2.59
CA ILE A 1 8.11 -1.87 -2.70
C ILE A 1 7.96 -0.54 -1.99
N PHE A 2 7.02 0.35 -2.37
CA PHE A 2 6.92 1.72 -1.87
C PHE A 2 6.71 1.83 -0.36
N GLN A 3 5.95 0.92 0.26
CA GLN A 3 5.78 0.89 1.72
C GLN A 3 7.13 0.82 2.46
N TYR A 4 8.05 -0.01 1.98
CA TYR A 4 9.36 -0.16 2.62
C TYR A 4 10.34 0.93 2.18
N ALA A 5 10.28 1.37 0.94
CA ALA A 5 11.15 2.43 0.43
C ALA A 5 10.87 3.75 1.15
N THR A 6 9.61 4.15 1.26
CA THR A 6 9.21 5.36 2.00
C THR A 6 9.54 5.26 3.49
N ALA A 7 9.35 4.07 4.09
CA ALA A 7 9.71 3.83 5.48
C ALA A 7 11.20 4.04 5.76
N LYS A 8 12.07 3.56 4.87
CA LYS A 8 13.53 3.70 5.01
C LYS A 8 14.02 5.14 4.96
N ILE A 9 13.33 6.01 4.25
CA ILE A 9 13.70 7.42 4.10
C ILE A 9 12.86 8.36 4.97
N GLY A 10 11.92 7.84 5.76
CA GLY A 10 11.00 8.63 6.59
C GLY A 10 10.03 9.49 5.78
N ALA A 11 9.69 9.07 4.57
CA ALA A 11 8.63 9.67 3.80
C ALA A 11 7.28 9.05 4.20
N ILE A 12 6.25 9.88 4.38
CA ILE A 12 4.92 9.42 4.77
C ILE A 12 4.19 8.89 3.54
N LEU A 13 3.93 7.59 3.50
CA LEU A 13 3.14 6.98 2.45
C LEU A 13 1.65 7.28 2.64
N VAL A 14 1.01 7.86 1.64
CA VAL A 14 -0.43 8.07 1.61
C VAL A 14 -1.07 7.09 0.63
N ASN A 15 -1.79 6.11 1.13
CA ASN A 15 -2.47 5.14 0.29
C ASN A 15 -3.78 5.73 -0.24
N VAL A 16 -3.82 6.01 -1.53
CA VAL A 16 -5.02 6.52 -2.21
C VAL A 16 -5.88 5.34 -2.67
N ASN A 17 -7.16 5.36 -2.31
CA ASN A 17 -8.10 4.33 -2.75
C ASN A 17 -8.30 4.40 -4.27
N PRO A 18 -8.04 3.33 -5.04
CA PRO A 18 -8.21 3.33 -6.49
C PRO A 18 -9.66 3.52 -6.97
N ALA A 19 -10.63 3.37 -6.07
CA ALA A 19 -12.03 3.67 -6.37
C ALA A 19 -12.36 5.18 -6.37
N TYR A 20 -11.48 6.01 -5.83
CA TYR A 20 -11.68 7.46 -5.80
C TYR A 20 -11.78 8.03 -7.23
N ARG A 21 -12.60 9.10 -7.35
CA ARG A 21 -12.72 9.88 -8.56
C ARG A 21 -12.00 11.22 -8.38
N THR A 22 -12.04 12.06 -9.37
CA THR A 22 -11.30 13.33 -9.41
C THR A 22 -11.50 14.19 -8.16
N HIS A 23 -12.74 14.26 -7.64
CA HIS A 23 -13.07 15.05 -6.45
C HIS A 23 -12.42 14.53 -5.17
N GLU A 24 -12.52 13.20 -4.92
CA GLU A 24 -11.90 12.58 -3.75
C GLU A 24 -10.38 12.59 -3.88
N LEU A 25 -9.84 12.41 -5.08
CA LEU A 25 -8.39 12.50 -5.33
C LEU A 25 -7.89 13.92 -5.01
N GLU A 26 -8.55 14.96 -5.51
CA GLU A 26 -8.20 16.36 -5.22
C GLU A 26 -8.20 16.64 -3.72
N TYR A 27 -9.24 16.19 -3.02
CA TYR A 27 -9.36 16.33 -1.57
C TYR A 27 -8.21 15.67 -0.82
N VAL A 28 -7.92 14.40 -1.12
CA VAL A 28 -6.87 13.61 -0.43
C VAL A 28 -5.48 14.18 -0.68
N VAL A 29 -5.16 14.54 -1.92
CA VAL A 29 -3.86 15.10 -2.29
C VAL A 29 -3.65 16.46 -1.61
N ALA A 30 -4.67 17.33 -1.61
CA ALA A 30 -4.61 18.64 -0.97
C ALA A 30 -4.50 18.52 0.56
N GLN A 31 -5.37 17.72 1.18
CA GLN A 31 -5.42 17.60 2.65
C GLN A 31 -4.16 16.97 3.24
N SER A 32 -3.60 15.97 2.57
CA SER A 32 -2.37 15.30 3.04
C SER A 32 -1.11 16.14 2.86
N GLY A 33 -1.19 17.23 2.09
CA GLY A 33 0.00 18.01 1.71
C GLY A 33 0.98 17.19 0.87
N MET A 34 0.46 16.30 0.04
CA MET A 34 1.25 15.38 -0.79
C MET A 34 2.21 16.17 -1.68
N ARG A 35 3.49 15.78 -1.68
CA ARG A 35 4.53 16.39 -2.52
C ARG A 35 4.82 15.58 -3.78
N ALA A 36 4.57 14.28 -3.70
CA ALA A 36 4.83 13.36 -4.79
C ALA A 36 3.64 12.40 -4.98
N LEU A 37 3.23 12.16 -6.21
CA LEU A 37 2.16 11.22 -6.54
C LEU A 37 2.67 10.20 -7.55
N LEU A 38 2.54 8.92 -7.20
CA LEU A 38 2.87 7.81 -8.08
C LEU A 38 1.61 6.99 -8.33
N SER A 39 1.27 6.75 -9.59
CA SER A 39 0.04 6.09 -10.01
C SER A 39 0.27 5.16 -11.20
N ALA A 40 -0.67 4.26 -11.47
CA ALA A 40 -0.83 3.68 -12.80
C ALA A 40 -1.48 4.71 -13.74
N THR A 41 -1.32 4.55 -15.04
CA THR A 41 -2.02 5.42 -16.03
C THR A 41 -3.51 5.12 -16.07
N SER A 42 -3.87 3.85 -15.91
CA SER A 42 -5.26 3.39 -15.92
C SER A 42 -5.42 2.05 -15.19
N TYR A 43 -6.64 1.76 -14.78
CA TYR A 43 -7.01 0.42 -14.30
C TYR A 43 -8.50 0.15 -14.52
N LYS A 44 -8.85 -0.94 -15.20
CA LYS A 44 -10.22 -1.25 -15.62
C LYS A 44 -10.82 -0.05 -16.39
N THR A 45 -11.88 0.52 -15.89
CA THR A 45 -12.54 1.70 -16.50
C THR A 45 -12.02 3.04 -16.00
N SER A 46 -11.12 3.06 -15.01
CA SER A 46 -10.57 4.27 -14.43
C SER A 46 -9.37 4.78 -15.21
N GLN A 47 -9.44 6.04 -15.66
CA GLN A 47 -8.37 6.74 -16.38
C GLN A 47 -7.63 7.64 -15.39
N TYR A 48 -6.69 7.08 -14.64
CA TYR A 48 -6.00 7.78 -13.54
C TYR A 48 -5.14 8.94 -14.06
N ARG A 49 -4.47 8.76 -15.21
CA ARG A 49 -3.69 9.86 -15.81
C ARG A 49 -4.54 11.12 -16.00
N ALA A 50 -5.70 11.00 -16.64
CA ALA A 50 -6.60 12.14 -16.88
C ALA A 50 -7.09 12.78 -15.57
N MET A 51 -7.35 11.96 -14.54
CA MET A 51 -7.72 12.46 -13.21
C MET A 51 -6.58 13.26 -12.57
N VAL A 52 -5.36 12.71 -12.60
CA VAL A 52 -4.16 13.34 -12.04
C VAL A 52 -3.83 14.64 -12.79
N GLU A 53 -3.88 14.65 -14.12
CA GLU A 53 -3.68 15.85 -14.94
C GLU A 53 -4.70 16.96 -14.64
N THR A 54 -5.93 16.58 -14.25
CA THR A 54 -6.97 17.52 -13.82
C THR A 54 -6.70 18.10 -12.43
N VAL A 55 -6.12 17.29 -11.52
CA VAL A 55 -5.95 17.64 -10.11
C VAL A 55 -4.60 18.33 -9.86
N ALA A 56 -3.52 17.80 -10.43
CA ALA A 56 -2.16 18.24 -10.12
C ALA A 56 -1.95 19.77 -10.25
N PRO A 57 -2.45 20.47 -11.30
CA PRO A 57 -2.27 21.91 -11.44
C PRO A 57 -2.92 22.76 -10.34
N LYS A 58 -3.85 22.18 -9.58
CA LYS A 58 -4.58 22.87 -8.51
C LYS A 58 -3.92 22.73 -7.14
N ILE A 59 -2.95 21.83 -7.01
CA ILE A 59 -2.34 21.46 -5.72
C ILE A 59 -0.93 22.01 -5.63
N ALA A 60 -0.79 23.11 -4.92
CA ALA A 60 0.50 23.80 -4.77
C ALA A 60 1.60 22.99 -4.08
N SER A 61 1.22 22.01 -3.23
CA SER A 61 2.18 21.12 -2.54
C SER A 61 2.72 20.01 -3.44
N LEU A 62 2.04 19.66 -4.54
CA LEU A 62 2.41 18.55 -5.40
C LEU A 62 3.54 18.98 -6.35
N GLU A 63 4.74 18.52 -6.06
CA GLU A 63 5.97 18.90 -6.77
C GLU A 63 6.24 18.05 -8.00
N TRP A 64 5.87 16.75 -7.94
CA TRP A 64 6.05 15.86 -9.06
C TRP A 64 5.01 14.72 -9.10
N VAL A 65 4.81 14.20 -10.31
CA VAL A 65 3.94 13.07 -10.60
C VAL A 65 4.71 12.08 -11.47
N ALA A 66 4.52 10.78 -11.21
CA ALA A 66 5.03 9.72 -12.06
C ALA A 66 4.01 8.59 -12.21
N PHE A 67 4.16 7.82 -13.27
CA PHE A 67 3.29 6.68 -13.55
C PHE A 67 4.13 5.41 -13.69
N PHE A 68 3.66 4.31 -13.06
CA PHE A 68 4.38 3.03 -13.04
C PHE A 68 4.63 2.42 -14.42
N ASP A 69 3.83 2.78 -15.39
CA ASP A 69 3.73 2.19 -16.72
C ASP A 69 4.18 3.15 -17.83
N ASP A 70 5.01 4.16 -17.47
CA ASP A 70 5.65 5.04 -18.43
C ASP A 70 7.11 5.42 -18.02
N GLU A 71 7.77 6.19 -18.88
CA GLU A 71 9.16 6.65 -18.74
C GLU A 71 9.43 7.47 -17.47
N SER A 72 8.39 8.06 -16.84
CA SER A 72 8.57 8.82 -15.61
C SER A 72 8.95 7.93 -14.42
N TYR A 73 8.54 6.66 -14.44
CA TYR A 73 8.99 5.69 -13.45
C TYR A 73 10.42 5.24 -13.68
N ASP A 74 10.81 5.04 -14.94
CA ASP A 74 12.18 4.69 -15.30
C ASP A 74 13.15 5.81 -14.90
N ALA A 75 12.74 7.07 -15.02
CA ALA A 75 13.51 8.22 -14.55
C ALA A 75 13.76 8.19 -13.03
N ILE A 76 12.76 7.78 -12.22
CA ILE A 76 12.92 7.59 -10.77
C ILE A 76 13.96 6.50 -10.48
N LEU A 77 13.88 5.37 -11.19
CA LEU A 77 14.82 4.27 -11.02
C LEU A 77 16.24 4.68 -11.42
N ALA A 78 16.39 5.43 -12.50
CA ALA A 78 17.69 5.94 -12.95
C ALA A 78 18.32 6.91 -11.93
N ALA A 79 17.52 7.79 -11.31
CA ALA A 79 17.97 8.72 -10.28
C ALA A 79 18.51 8.02 -9.02
N ALA A 80 18.20 6.74 -8.81
CA ALA A 80 18.76 5.97 -7.71
C ALA A 80 20.29 5.85 -7.75
N ALA A 81 20.88 5.94 -8.94
CA ALA A 81 22.35 5.93 -9.11
C ALA A 81 23.04 7.17 -8.51
N GLU A 82 22.31 8.25 -8.27
CA GLU A 82 22.83 9.49 -7.67
C GLU A 82 22.84 9.45 -6.14
N VAL A 83 22.22 8.42 -5.53
CA VAL A 83 22.12 8.27 -4.08
C VAL A 83 23.01 7.13 -3.60
N SER A 84 23.99 7.44 -2.74
CA SER A 84 24.86 6.42 -2.16
C SER A 84 24.16 5.63 -1.05
N GLU A 85 24.63 4.40 -0.81
CA GLU A 85 24.18 3.61 0.35
C GLU A 85 24.45 4.31 1.69
N GLU A 86 25.50 5.11 1.77
CA GLU A 86 25.86 5.88 2.96
C GLU A 86 24.77 6.93 3.27
N GLN A 87 24.38 7.72 2.26
CA GLN A 87 23.30 8.70 2.39
C GLN A 87 21.98 8.04 2.83
N LEU A 88 21.68 6.85 2.29
CA LEU A 88 20.49 6.10 2.71
C LEU A 88 20.60 5.63 4.16
N ARG A 89 21.79 5.15 4.59
CA ARG A 89 22.03 4.73 5.98
C ARG A 89 21.92 5.89 6.97
N GLU A 90 22.56 7.01 6.66
CA GLU A 90 22.48 8.23 7.48
C GLU A 90 21.02 8.70 7.63
N ARG A 91 20.28 8.75 6.51
CA ARG A 91 18.86 9.12 6.54
C ARG A 91 18.03 8.17 7.41
N SER A 92 18.23 6.87 7.26
CA SER A 92 17.52 5.85 8.04
C SER A 92 17.86 5.90 9.53
N ALA A 93 19.12 6.17 9.87
CA ALA A 93 19.59 6.25 11.26
C ALA A 93 18.97 7.42 12.05
N GLY A 94 18.52 8.46 11.35
CA GLY A 94 17.84 9.61 11.95
C GLY A 94 16.36 9.40 12.25
N LEU A 95 15.79 8.24 11.92
CA LEU A 95 14.36 7.96 12.08
C LEU A 95 14.05 7.35 13.45
N SER A 96 12.85 7.65 13.94
CA SER A 96 12.31 7.14 15.19
C SER A 96 11.09 6.24 14.95
N ALA A 97 10.90 5.25 15.81
CA ALA A 97 9.70 4.41 15.80
C ALA A 97 8.40 5.21 16.05
N ALA A 98 8.50 6.42 16.58
CA ALA A 98 7.37 7.32 16.80
C ALA A 98 7.06 8.20 15.57
N ASP A 99 7.95 8.26 14.57
CA ASP A 99 7.74 9.08 13.38
C ASP A 99 6.53 8.58 12.58
N ALA A 100 5.78 9.53 12.02
CA ALA A 100 4.69 9.23 11.10
C ALA A 100 5.25 8.59 9.81
N ILE A 101 4.62 7.53 9.35
CA ILE A 101 5.06 6.75 8.19
C ILE A 101 3.94 6.50 7.19
N ASN A 102 2.70 6.57 7.62
CA ASN A 102 1.55 6.28 6.77
C ASN A 102 0.36 7.18 7.12
N ILE A 103 -0.37 7.61 6.10
CA ILE A 103 -1.70 8.18 6.25
C ILE A 103 -2.68 7.26 5.54
N GLN A 104 -3.59 6.69 6.32
CA GLN A 104 -4.63 5.79 5.84
C GLN A 104 -5.97 6.51 5.84
N TYR A 105 -6.56 6.69 4.66
CA TYR A 105 -7.88 7.30 4.55
C TYR A 105 -8.98 6.28 4.82
N THR A 106 -9.89 6.65 5.73
CA THR A 106 -11.08 5.85 6.08
C THR A 106 -12.33 6.55 5.57
N SER A 107 -13.41 5.78 5.32
CA SER A 107 -14.73 6.33 5.03
C SER A 107 -15.24 7.07 6.27
N GLY A 108 -15.26 8.40 6.21
CA GLY A 108 -15.77 9.23 7.30
C GLY A 108 -17.30 9.12 7.40
N THR A 109 -17.82 9.07 8.62
CA THR A 109 -19.28 9.17 8.89
C THR A 109 -19.86 10.55 8.55
N THR A 110 -19.00 11.52 8.26
CA THR A 110 -19.36 12.95 8.00
C THR A 110 -19.24 13.35 6.52
N GLY A 111 -19.11 12.39 5.60
CA GLY A 111 -19.11 12.62 4.15
C GLY A 111 -17.72 12.73 3.50
N PHE A 112 -16.68 13.22 4.19
CA PHE A 112 -15.31 13.28 3.66
C PHE A 112 -14.43 12.21 4.31
N PRO A 113 -13.50 11.57 3.54
CA PRO A 113 -12.52 10.66 4.10
C PRO A 113 -11.65 11.32 5.16
N LYS A 114 -11.33 10.59 6.23
CA LYS A 114 -10.44 11.04 7.30
C LYS A 114 -9.09 10.34 7.19
N GLY A 115 -8.00 11.12 7.16
CA GLY A 115 -6.64 10.60 7.12
C GLY A 115 -6.13 10.23 8.53
N ALA A 116 -6.10 8.96 8.85
CA ALA A 116 -5.48 8.46 10.08
C ALA A 116 -3.96 8.40 9.90
N THR A 117 -3.22 9.20 10.65
CA THR A 117 -1.76 9.20 10.63
C THR A 117 -1.21 8.14 11.57
N LEU A 118 -0.37 7.26 11.04
CA LEU A 118 0.18 6.10 11.73
C LEU A 118 1.71 6.19 11.79
N SER A 119 2.29 5.85 12.94
CA SER A 119 3.73 5.76 13.12
C SER A 119 4.27 4.37 12.74
N HIS A 120 5.61 4.26 12.60
CA HIS A 120 6.28 2.96 12.47
C HIS A 120 5.82 1.98 13.55
N ARG A 121 5.76 2.43 14.80
CA ARG A 121 5.34 1.62 15.94
C ARG A 121 3.92 1.13 15.81
N ASN A 122 2.98 1.98 15.34
CA ASN A 122 1.58 1.59 15.20
C ASN A 122 1.42 0.44 14.21
N ILE A 123 1.96 0.61 12.99
CA ILE A 123 1.72 -0.37 11.93
C ILE A 123 2.53 -1.66 12.14
N LEU A 124 3.80 -1.54 12.57
CA LEU A 124 4.65 -2.71 12.77
C LEU A 124 4.16 -3.58 13.92
N ASN A 125 3.84 -2.97 15.08
CA ASN A 125 3.31 -3.72 16.21
C ASN A 125 1.97 -4.38 15.87
N ASN A 126 1.08 -3.70 15.13
CA ASN A 126 -0.18 -4.32 14.72
C ASN A 126 0.07 -5.55 13.83
N GLY A 127 0.92 -5.41 12.80
CA GLY A 127 1.28 -6.56 11.94
C GLY A 127 1.95 -7.69 12.71
N PHE A 128 2.90 -7.37 13.60
CA PHE A 128 3.59 -8.36 14.42
C PHE A 128 2.62 -9.13 15.31
N PHE A 129 1.78 -8.44 16.09
CA PHE A 129 0.82 -9.11 16.98
C PHE A 129 -0.25 -9.92 16.23
N VAL A 130 -0.64 -9.51 15.03
CA VAL A 130 -1.52 -10.35 14.19
C VAL A 130 -0.82 -11.67 13.84
N GLY A 131 0.45 -11.62 13.43
CA GLY A 131 1.21 -12.84 13.13
C GLY A 131 1.41 -13.74 14.36
N GLU A 132 1.70 -13.13 15.54
CA GLU A 132 1.77 -13.87 16.83
C GLU A 132 0.46 -14.57 17.16
N MET A 133 -0.69 -13.86 17.04
CA MET A 133 -2.01 -14.44 17.33
C MET A 133 -2.40 -15.56 16.37
N LEU A 134 -1.95 -15.49 15.14
CA LEU A 134 -2.16 -16.52 14.12
C LEU A 134 -1.08 -17.62 14.15
N HIS A 135 -0.09 -17.49 15.04
CA HIS A 135 1.04 -18.40 15.18
C HIS A 135 1.84 -18.58 13.87
N TYR A 136 2.01 -17.50 13.11
CA TYR A 136 2.76 -17.56 11.87
C TYR A 136 4.24 -17.90 12.09
N THR A 137 4.77 -18.70 11.18
CA THR A 137 6.16 -19.14 11.14
C THR A 137 6.70 -19.06 9.71
N GLN A 138 7.97 -19.33 9.52
CA GLN A 138 8.60 -19.43 8.20
C GLN A 138 8.03 -20.57 7.32
N ALA A 139 7.32 -21.51 7.91
CA ALA A 139 6.66 -22.61 7.19
C ALA A 139 5.31 -22.18 6.58
N ASP A 140 4.76 -21.06 7.03
CA ASP A 140 3.44 -20.63 6.60
C ASP A 140 3.45 -19.92 5.25
N ARG A 141 2.38 -20.14 4.50
CA ARG A 141 2.11 -19.53 3.20
C ARG A 141 0.72 -18.90 3.26
N VAL A 142 0.70 -17.59 3.23
CA VAL A 142 -0.51 -16.79 3.50
C VAL A 142 -1.06 -16.22 2.20
N CYS A 143 -2.24 -16.67 1.80
CA CYS A 143 -2.95 -16.12 0.65
C CYS A 143 -3.64 -14.80 1.02
N ILE A 144 -3.30 -13.73 0.28
CA ILE A 144 -3.73 -12.36 0.56
C ILE A 144 -4.45 -11.79 -0.66
N PRO A 145 -5.74 -12.13 -0.89
CA PRO A 145 -6.54 -11.57 -1.97
C PRO A 145 -7.11 -10.18 -1.66
N VAL A 146 -6.86 -9.70 -0.43
CA VAL A 146 -7.33 -8.38 0.02
C VAL A 146 -6.40 -7.26 -0.42
N PRO A 147 -6.91 -6.04 -0.65
CA PRO A 147 -6.14 -4.96 -1.26
C PRO A 147 -5.04 -4.40 -0.35
N PHE A 148 -3.85 -4.18 -0.92
CA PHE A 148 -2.68 -3.62 -0.23
C PHE A 148 -2.72 -2.09 -0.04
N TYR A 149 -3.66 -1.39 -0.66
CA TYR A 149 -3.91 0.02 -0.34
C TYR A 149 -4.70 0.22 0.97
N HIS A 150 -5.22 -0.87 1.54
CA HIS A 150 -5.94 -0.91 2.82
C HIS A 150 -5.09 -1.61 3.89
N CYS A 151 -5.26 -1.22 5.16
CA CYS A 151 -4.54 -1.82 6.30
C CYS A 151 -4.66 -3.35 6.37
N PHE A 152 -5.74 -3.93 5.88
CA PHE A 152 -5.91 -5.38 5.88
C PHE A 152 -4.80 -6.07 5.07
N GLY A 153 -4.56 -5.67 3.83
CA GLY A 153 -3.45 -6.21 3.04
C GLY A 153 -2.09 -5.67 3.46
N MET A 154 -1.98 -4.35 3.67
CA MET A 154 -0.71 -3.68 3.93
C MET A 154 -0.11 -3.99 5.31
N VAL A 155 -0.93 -4.05 6.35
CA VAL A 155 -0.48 -4.27 7.73
C VAL A 155 -0.69 -5.71 8.16
N MET A 156 -1.95 -6.17 8.19
CA MET A 156 -2.28 -7.51 8.67
C MET A 156 -1.75 -8.61 7.73
N GLY A 157 -1.75 -8.39 6.42
CA GLY A 157 -1.15 -9.33 5.46
C GLY A 157 0.37 -9.17 5.39
N ASN A 158 0.84 -8.05 4.82
CA ASN A 158 2.24 -7.85 4.50
C ASN A 158 3.16 -7.83 5.73
N LEU A 159 2.87 -6.98 6.74
CA LEU A 159 3.75 -6.85 7.89
C LEU A 159 3.68 -8.08 8.82
N ALA A 160 2.54 -8.74 8.93
CA ALA A 160 2.47 -9.99 9.68
C ALA A 160 3.35 -11.08 9.04
N CYS A 161 3.28 -11.24 7.72
CA CYS A 161 4.14 -12.20 7.02
C CYS A 161 5.61 -11.85 7.13
N THR A 162 5.99 -10.59 6.86
CA THR A 162 7.41 -10.19 6.86
C THR A 162 8.04 -10.22 8.24
N SER A 163 7.30 -9.94 9.30
CA SER A 163 7.81 -10.01 10.67
C SER A 163 8.01 -11.44 11.17
N HIS A 164 7.36 -12.42 10.56
CA HIS A 164 7.44 -13.84 10.93
C HIS A 164 8.18 -14.72 9.89
N GLY A 165 8.61 -14.10 8.78
CA GLY A 165 9.27 -14.81 7.68
C GLY A 165 8.34 -15.70 6.86
N SER A 166 7.01 -15.53 6.98
CA SER A 166 6.02 -16.29 6.21
C SER A 166 5.98 -15.86 4.75
N THR A 167 5.62 -16.77 3.87
CA THR A 167 5.46 -16.48 2.43
C THR A 167 4.14 -15.78 2.17
N MET A 168 4.17 -14.66 1.45
CA MET A 168 2.96 -14.03 0.92
C MET A 168 2.61 -14.60 -0.46
N VAL A 169 1.37 -15.03 -0.64
CA VAL A 169 0.79 -15.46 -1.91
C VAL A 169 -0.27 -14.43 -2.34
N ILE A 170 -0.03 -13.77 -3.46
CA ILE A 170 -0.94 -12.74 -4.01
C ILE A 170 -1.56 -13.33 -5.28
N PRO A 171 -2.83 -13.78 -5.22
CA PRO A 171 -3.42 -14.60 -6.28
C PRO A 171 -3.70 -13.84 -7.58
N ALA A 172 -4.04 -12.55 -7.48
CA ALA A 172 -4.37 -11.72 -8.64
C ALA A 172 -4.26 -10.23 -8.29
N PRO A 173 -4.28 -9.33 -9.29
CA PRO A 173 -4.27 -7.88 -9.06
C PRO A 173 -5.51 -7.35 -8.29
N THR A 174 -6.62 -8.08 -8.36
CA THR A 174 -7.86 -7.85 -7.58
C THR A 174 -8.39 -9.18 -7.08
N PHE A 175 -9.35 -9.13 -6.15
CA PHE A 175 -10.03 -10.35 -5.72
C PHE A 175 -10.77 -11.02 -6.88
N GLU A 176 -10.37 -12.26 -7.16
CA GLU A 176 -10.98 -13.17 -8.12
C GLU A 176 -11.14 -14.52 -7.43
N PRO A 177 -12.38 -14.98 -7.16
CA PRO A 177 -12.61 -16.18 -6.34
C PRO A 177 -11.89 -17.43 -6.86
N ALA A 178 -12.02 -17.71 -8.16
CA ALA A 178 -11.39 -18.87 -8.78
C ALA A 178 -9.85 -18.82 -8.68
N ALA A 179 -9.24 -17.68 -8.99
CA ALA A 179 -7.78 -17.50 -8.89
C ALA A 179 -7.30 -17.61 -7.43
N THR A 180 -8.10 -17.15 -6.47
CA THR A 180 -7.79 -17.27 -5.04
C THR A 180 -7.76 -18.73 -4.62
N MET A 181 -8.79 -19.51 -4.95
CA MET A 181 -8.87 -20.93 -4.60
C MET A 181 -7.80 -21.75 -5.33
N GLU A 182 -7.50 -21.43 -6.58
CA GLU A 182 -6.41 -22.06 -7.32
C GLU A 182 -5.06 -21.79 -6.66
N ALA A 183 -4.76 -20.53 -6.31
CA ALA A 183 -3.54 -20.16 -5.61
C ALA A 183 -3.40 -20.87 -4.25
N VAL A 184 -4.48 -20.98 -3.48
CA VAL A 184 -4.51 -21.70 -2.21
C VAL A 184 -4.09 -23.16 -2.41
N ALA A 185 -4.63 -23.83 -3.43
CA ALA A 185 -4.32 -25.23 -3.73
C ALA A 185 -2.88 -25.42 -4.28
N GLN A 186 -2.50 -24.64 -5.30
CA GLN A 186 -1.20 -24.77 -5.97
C GLN A 186 -0.04 -24.41 -5.04
N GLU A 187 -0.17 -23.31 -4.30
CA GLU A 187 0.85 -22.82 -3.39
C GLU A 187 0.78 -23.48 -2.01
N ARG A 188 -0.19 -24.36 -1.76
CA ARG A 188 -0.42 -25.03 -0.48
C ARG A 188 -0.49 -24.02 0.67
N CYS A 189 -1.33 -23.00 0.50
CA CYS A 189 -1.46 -21.96 1.52
C CYS A 189 -2.00 -22.54 2.84
N THR A 190 -1.40 -22.12 3.95
CA THR A 190 -1.79 -22.52 5.32
C THR A 190 -2.76 -21.54 5.94
N SER A 191 -2.89 -20.35 5.35
CA SER A 191 -3.77 -19.27 5.80
C SER A 191 -4.35 -18.51 4.61
N LEU A 192 -5.60 -18.07 4.74
CA LEU A 192 -6.30 -17.28 3.72
C LEU A 192 -6.97 -16.10 4.38
N TYR A 193 -6.69 -14.89 3.89
CA TYR A 193 -7.39 -13.67 4.28
C TYR A 193 -8.60 -13.42 3.39
N GLY A 194 -9.66 -12.88 3.99
CA GLY A 194 -10.85 -12.47 3.25
C GLY A 194 -11.85 -11.74 4.13
N VAL A 195 -12.78 -11.06 3.51
CA VAL A 195 -13.99 -10.55 4.15
C VAL A 195 -15.15 -11.51 3.90
N PRO A 196 -16.23 -11.50 4.70
CA PRO A 196 -17.31 -12.50 4.58
C PRO A 196 -17.84 -12.67 3.16
N THR A 197 -17.98 -11.58 2.41
CA THR A 197 -18.48 -11.63 1.01
C THR A 197 -17.50 -12.32 0.06
N MET A 198 -16.19 -12.28 0.32
CA MET A 198 -15.18 -13.01 -0.45
C MET A 198 -15.34 -14.52 -0.24
N PHE A 199 -15.43 -14.96 1.01
CA PHE A 199 -15.64 -16.38 1.31
C PHE A 199 -16.96 -16.93 0.74
N ILE A 200 -18.03 -16.13 0.72
CA ILE A 200 -19.28 -16.53 0.06
C ILE A 200 -19.05 -16.74 -1.44
N ALA A 201 -18.32 -15.83 -2.10
CA ALA A 201 -18.03 -15.93 -3.52
C ALA A 201 -17.10 -17.10 -3.88
N GLU A 202 -16.17 -17.49 -2.97
CA GLU A 202 -15.28 -18.62 -3.13
C GLU A 202 -16.01 -19.98 -3.00
N LEU A 203 -17.15 -20.01 -2.30
CA LEU A 203 -17.97 -21.20 -2.09
C LEU A 203 -19.09 -21.36 -3.13
N SER A 204 -19.28 -20.39 -4.03
CA SER A 204 -20.36 -20.38 -5.04
C SER A 204 -19.88 -20.89 -6.38
#